data_8577d17bed1f59818f656026dac2759c
#
_entry.id   8577d17bed1f59818f656026dac2759c
#
_cell.length_a   1.000
_cell.length_b   1.000
_cell.length_c   1.000
_cell.angle_alpha   90.00
_cell.angle_beta   90.00
_cell.angle_gamma   90.00
#
_symmetry.space_group_name_H-M   'P 1'
#
loop_
_entity.id
_entity.type
_entity.pdbx_description
1 polymer ?
#
loop_
_entity_poly.entity_id
_entity_poly.type
_entity_poly.pdbx_seq_one_letter_code
_entity_poly.pdbx_strand_id
1 'polypeptide(L)'
;MGDTYYYVRKEKILIGNSNADICIPDMEKEYLVTEKEIYVRGEKEKEVAIRKIEIGENILDTGDFRIIIYDEMIAVEGDHSKYACKLQPVSYKEVPFEGFPYYKRSPRIHVKVNPETIKIKNPPQKAALAKGSLMQVMIPPLVMLAVTIFMSVYLKRGLYVIASICTTIVTIIFSVQKFFSQRKEIRQKNETRERVYMEYLVKERARIRALRKKEKDAIEYQTPDAEQIEAMMLHYDSRLYEKSMGEEDFLEICLGYKNGQSGIRVQCESDELNMEEDALRDEAESLKEEFGSVHHMPVVVNLYKNHLGIVGE
;
A
#
# COMPACT_ATOMS: atom_id res chain seq x y z
N MET A 1 12.91 -48.17 -3.34
CA MET A 1 12.43 -46.99 -4.08
C MET A 1 11.97 -47.53 -5.41
N GLY A 2 10.71 -47.31 -5.79
CA GLY A 2 10.20 -47.69 -7.10
C GLY A 2 10.71 -46.75 -8.17
N ASP A 3 10.75 -47.21 -9.42
CA ASP A 3 11.11 -46.33 -10.52
C ASP A 3 9.99 -45.34 -10.80
N THR A 4 10.33 -44.16 -11.28
CA THR A 4 9.36 -43.10 -11.61
C THR A 4 9.18 -43.05 -13.13
N TYR A 5 7.95 -43.20 -13.58
CA TYR A 5 7.59 -43.15 -14.99
C TYR A 5 6.74 -41.94 -15.28
N TYR A 6 7.04 -41.22 -16.37
CA TYR A 6 6.39 -39.97 -16.76
C TYR A 6 5.51 -40.18 -18.00
N TYR A 7 4.30 -39.60 -17.97
CA TYR A 7 3.31 -39.69 -19.04
C TYR A 7 2.77 -38.30 -19.38
N VAL A 8 2.43 -38.08 -20.66
CA VAL A 8 1.83 -36.84 -21.13
C VAL A 8 0.43 -36.70 -20.52
N ARG A 9 0.16 -35.55 -19.92
CA ARG A 9 -1.14 -35.24 -19.32
C ARG A 9 -2.16 -34.90 -20.40
N LYS A 10 -3.37 -35.45 -20.28
CA LYS A 10 -4.56 -35.06 -21.05
C LYS A 10 -5.44 -34.14 -20.22
N GLU A 11 -6.39 -33.47 -20.88
CA GLU A 11 -7.38 -32.62 -20.22
C GLU A 11 -8.17 -33.33 -19.11
N LYS A 12 -8.43 -34.63 -19.33
CA LYS A 12 -9.11 -35.51 -18.35
C LYS A 12 -8.39 -36.84 -18.30
N ILE A 13 -8.07 -37.28 -17.11
CA ILE A 13 -7.39 -38.54 -16.86
C ILE A 13 -8.15 -39.31 -15.79
N LEU A 14 -8.52 -40.54 -16.10
CA LEU A 14 -9.14 -41.44 -15.15
C LEU A 14 -8.07 -42.36 -14.55
N ILE A 15 -8.02 -42.44 -13.24
CA ILE A 15 -7.13 -43.32 -12.47
C ILE A 15 -8.02 -44.25 -11.65
N GLY A 16 -7.87 -45.54 -11.82
CA GLY A 16 -8.73 -46.49 -11.14
C GLY A 16 -8.38 -47.96 -11.42
N ASN A 17 -9.23 -48.89 -10.96
CA ASN A 17 -8.99 -50.31 -11.03
C ASN A 17 -9.21 -50.88 -12.44
N SER A 18 -10.28 -50.45 -13.15
CA SER A 18 -10.61 -51.04 -14.45
C SER A 18 -11.02 -49.96 -15.45
N ASN A 19 -10.62 -50.15 -16.71
CA ASN A 19 -10.93 -49.29 -17.84
C ASN A 19 -10.52 -47.81 -17.67
N ALA A 20 -9.53 -47.56 -16.81
CA ALA A 20 -8.95 -46.23 -16.56
C ALA A 20 -7.79 -45.90 -17.52
N ASP A 21 -7.36 -44.67 -17.60
CA ASP A 21 -6.14 -44.25 -18.32
C ASP A 21 -4.89 -44.74 -17.58
N ILE A 22 -4.92 -44.68 -16.24
CA ILE A 22 -3.93 -45.31 -15.36
C ILE A 22 -4.69 -46.38 -14.55
N CYS A 23 -4.44 -47.64 -14.86
CA CYS A 23 -5.12 -48.77 -14.27
C CYS A 23 -4.24 -49.39 -13.18
N ILE A 24 -4.64 -49.26 -11.93
CA ILE A 24 -3.96 -49.83 -10.77
C ILE A 24 -4.88 -50.90 -10.18
N PRO A 25 -4.49 -52.18 -10.23
CA PRO A 25 -5.27 -53.28 -9.63
C PRO A 25 -5.48 -53.00 -8.12
N ASP A 26 -6.62 -53.46 -7.62
CA ASP A 26 -7.00 -53.38 -6.20
C ASP A 26 -7.20 -51.97 -5.63
N MET A 27 -7.32 -50.97 -6.50
CA MET A 27 -7.62 -49.61 -6.09
C MET A 27 -9.11 -49.46 -5.70
N GLU A 28 -9.37 -49.07 -4.46
CA GLU A 28 -10.75 -48.94 -3.92
C GLU A 28 -11.52 -47.77 -4.47
N LYS A 29 -10.81 -46.72 -4.90
CA LYS A 29 -11.41 -45.45 -5.35
C LYS A 29 -10.91 -45.09 -6.74
N GLU A 30 -11.83 -44.61 -7.56
CA GLU A 30 -11.47 -44.03 -8.87
C GLU A 30 -11.32 -42.52 -8.75
N TYR A 31 -10.30 -41.95 -9.36
CA TYR A 31 -10.03 -40.53 -9.40
C TYR A 31 -10.11 -39.99 -10.83
N LEU A 32 -10.84 -38.93 -11.00
CA LEU A 32 -10.87 -38.18 -12.25
C LEU A 32 -10.04 -36.89 -12.05
N VAL A 33 -8.94 -36.80 -12.76
CA VAL A 33 -8.08 -35.61 -12.76
C VAL A 33 -8.45 -34.73 -13.95
N THR A 34 -8.86 -33.51 -13.70
CA THR A 34 -9.12 -32.49 -14.72
C THR A 34 -8.05 -31.41 -14.65
N GLU A 35 -8.07 -30.41 -15.53
CA GLU A 35 -7.09 -29.31 -15.51
C GLU A 35 -7.03 -28.57 -14.18
N LYS A 36 -8.17 -28.43 -13.49
CA LYS A 36 -8.30 -27.57 -12.31
C LYS A 36 -8.56 -28.30 -11.00
N GLU A 37 -9.13 -29.49 -11.06
CA GLU A 37 -9.63 -30.17 -9.87
C GLU A 37 -9.47 -31.68 -9.99
N ILE A 38 -9.35 -32.34 -8.84
CA ILE A 38 -9.31 -33.78 -8.70
C ILE A 38 -10.64 -34.23 -8.06
N TYR A 39 -11.31 -35.16 -8.69
CA TYR A 39 -12.58 -35.73 -8.23
C TYR A 39 -12.42 -37.19 -7.81
N VAL A 40 -13.14 -37.59 -6.77
CA VAL A 40 -13.36 -39.00 -6.47
C VAL A 40 -14.69 -39.42 -7.09
N ARG A 41 -14.65 -40.52 -7.83
CA ARG A 41 -15.83 -41.14 -8.37
C ARG A 41 -16.34 -42.20 -7.39
N GLY A 42 -17.53 -41.96 -6.82
CA GLY A 42 -18.17 -42.90 -5.89
C GLY A 42 -19.03 -43.91 -6.61
N GLU A 43 -19.52 -44.93 -5.87
CA GLU A 43 -20.32 -46.07 -6.37
C GLU A 43 -21.60 -45.70 -7.18
N LYS A 44 -22.03 -44.47 -7.20
CA LYS A 44 -23.21 -43.96 -7.95
C LYS A 44 -22.84 -42.96 -9.05
N GLU A 45 -21.64 -43.03 -9.61
CA GLU A 45 -21.13 -42.07 -10.63
C GLU A 45 -21.18 -40.59 -10.23
N LYS A 46 -21.39 -40.28 -8.94
CA LYS A 46 -21.30 -38.92 -8.46
C LYS A 46 -19.86 -38.52 -8.23
N GLU A 47 -19.40 -37.58 -9.02
CA GLU A 47 -18.08 -36.99 -8.90
C GLU A 47 -18.09 -35.94 -7.75
N VAL A 48 -17.23 -36.14 -6.76
CA VAL A 48 -17.04 -35.20 -5.66
C VAL A 48 -15.64 -34.60 -5.75
N ALA A 49 -15.55 -33.30 -5.94
CA ALA A 49 -14.26 -32.62 -5.96
C ALA A 49 -13.58 -32.72 -4.59
N ILE A 50 -12.37 -33.28 -4.56
CA ILE A 50 -11.61 -33.45 -3.32
C ILE A 50 -10.58 -32.36 -3.17
N ARG A 51 -9.96 -31.93 -4.26
CA ARG A 51 -8.83 -31.01 -4.24
C ARG A 51 -8.77 -30.17 -5.51
N LYS A 52 -8.46 -28.88 -5.36
CA LYS A 52 -8.05 -28.03 -6.48
C LYS A 52 -6.59 -28.33 -6.81
N ILE A 53 -6.29 -28.33 -8.10
CA ILE A 53 -4.91 -28.45 -8.57
C ILE A 53 -4.27 -27.07 -8.41
N GLU A 54 -3.27 -26.98 -7.56
CA GLU A 54 -2.46 -25.79 -7.35
C GLU A 54 -1.23 -25.84 -8.27
N ILE A 55 -0.66 -24.65 -8.54
CA ILE A 55 0.60 -24.57 -9.29
C ILE A 55 1.68 -25.28 -8.46
N GLY A 56 2.25 -26.35 -9.00
CA GLY A 56 3.26 -27.15 -8.34
C GLY A 56 2.91 -28.64 -8.33
N GLU A 57 3.45 -29.39 -7.40
CA GLU A 57 3.23 -30.84 -7.30
C GLU A 57 1.94 -31.15 -6.57
N ASN A 58 1.01 -31.80 -7.25
CA ASN A 58 -0.19 -32.38 -6.64
C ASN A 58 0.01 -33.90 -6.52
N ILE A 59 0.05 -34.37 -5.29
CA ILE A 59 0.35 -35.77 -4.99
C ILE A 59 -0.93 -36.51 -4.63
N LEU A 60 -1.19 -37.63 -5.33
CA LEU A 60 -2.17 -38.64 -5.00
C LEU A 60 -1.43 -39.87 -4.50
N ASP A 61 -1.54 -40.16 -3.22
CA ASP A 61 -0.96 -41.37 -2.63
C ASP A 61 -2.04 -42.45 -2.58
N THR A 62 -1.77 -43.58 -3.23
CA THR A 62 -2.68 -44.74 -3.31
C THR A 62 -2.11 -45.96 -2.57
N GLY A 63 -1.18 -45.72 -1.63
CA GLY A 63 -0.54 -46.74 -0.83
C GLY A 63 0.70 -47.33 -1.53
N ASP A 64 0.51 -48.22 -2.51
CA ASP A 64 1.59 -48.82 -3.27
C ASP A 64 2.16 -47.96 -4.38
N PHE A 65 1.42 -46.95 -4.81
CA PHE A 65 1.79 -46.02 -5.86
C PHE A 65 1.62 -44.58 -5.42
N ARG A 66 2.55 -43.77 -5.86
CA ARG A 66 2.49 -42.32 -5.67
C ARG A 66 2.38 -41.64 -7.02
N ILE A 67 1.26 -40.92 -7.25
CA ILE A 67 0.98 -40.26 -8.50
C ILE A 67 1.16 -38.76 -8.31
N ILE A 68 2.07 -38.19 -9.08
CA ILE A 68 2.40 -36.76 -9.01
C ILE A 68 1.86 -36.11 -10.29
N ILE A 69 1.02 -35.10 -10.11
CA ILE A 69 0.34 -34.43 -11.20
C ILE A 69 1.02 -33.08 -11.41
N TYR A 70 1.65 -32.89 -12.55
CA TYR A 70 2.23 -31.63 -13.03
C TYR A 70 1.30 -30.98 -14.08
N ASP A 71 1.62 -29.79 -14.53
CA ASP A 71 0.80 -29.08 -15.52
C ASP A 71 0.71 -29.80 -16.87
N GLU A 72 1.82 -30.34 -17.38
CA GLU A 72 1.88 -30.98 -18.70
C GLU A 72 2.11 -32.48 -18.63
N MET A 73 2.41 -33.06 -17.46
CA MET A 73 2.75 -34.46 -17.30
C MET A 73 2.21 -35.08 -16.00
N ILE A 74 2.15 -36.39 -15.95
CA ILE A 74 1.88 -37.14 -14.73
C ILE A 74 3.03 -38.12 -14.52
N ALA A 75 3.55 -38.14 -13.30
CA ALA A 75 4.53 -39.13 -12.87
C ALA A 75 3.87 -40.18 -11.99
N VAL A 76 4.23 -41.44 -12.21
CA VAL A 76 3.80 -42.58 -11.41
C VAL A 76 5.05 -43.19 -10.79
N GLU A 77 5.15 -43.10 -9.47
CA GLU A 77 6.20 -43.75 -8.69
C GLU A 77 5.67 -45.09 -8.18
N GLY A 78 6.34 -46.18 -8.52
CA GLY A 78 5.94 -47.51 -8.11
C GLY A 78 6.49 -48.58 -9.03
N ASP A 79 6.05 -49.85 -8.81
CA ASP A 79 6.46 -50.97 -9.64
C ASP A 79 5.65 -50.99 -10.93
N HIS A 80 6.30 -50.71 -12.06
CA HIS A 80 5.67 -50.65 -13.39
C HIS A 80 4.99 -51.97 -13.79
N SER A 81 5.40 -53.10 -13.22
CA SER A 81 4.78 -54.41 -13.50
C SER A 81 3.38 -54.55 -12.90
N LYS A 82 3.03 -53.70 -11.94
CA LYS A 82 1.77 -53.77 -11.19
C LYS A 82 0.70 -52.79 -11.64
N TYR A 83 0.96 -51.91 -12.63
CA TYR A 83 -0.04 -51.04 -13.20
C TYR A 83 0.03 -51.01 -14.72
N ALA A 84 -1.08 -50.63 -15.36
CA ALA A 84 -1.14 -50.42 -16.80
C ALA A 84 -1.50 -48.98 -17.11
N CYS A 85 -0.79 -48.31 -18.01
CA CYS A 85 -1.01 -46.95 -18.41
C CYS A 85 -1.30 -46.87 -19.91
N LYS A 86 -2.42 -46.21 -20.28
CA LYS A 86 -2.82 -45.92 -21.67
C LYS A 86 -2.34 -44.55 -22.15
N LEU A 87 -1.73 -43.76 -21.28
CA LEU A 87 -1.18 -42.45 -21.64
C LEU A 87 0.11 -42.61 -22.43
N GLN A 88 0.41 -41.65 -23.27
CA GLN A 88 1.67 -41.62 -23.99
C GLN A 88 2.84 -41.45 -23.00
N PRO A 89 3.81 -42.36 -22.96
CA PRO A 89 4.99 -42.14 -22.15
C PRO A 89 5.73 -40.91 -22.65
N VAL A 90 6.18 -40.10 -21.73
CA VAL A 90 7.10 -39.02 -22.04
C VAL A 90 8.42 -39.68 -22.40
N SER A 91 8.68 -39.79 -23.69
CA SER A 91 9.98 -40.17 -24.16
C SER A 91 10.93 -39.06 -23.81
N TYR A 92 11.66 -39.21 -22.72
CA TYR A 92 12.89 -38.45 -22.57
C TYR A 92 13.76 -38.88 -23.75
N LYS A 93 13.69 -38.18 -24.88
CA LYS A 93 14.85 -38.11 -25.72
C LYS A 93 15.95 -37.70 -24.74
N GLU A 94 16.93 -38.56 -24.59
CA GLU A 94 18.17 -38.17 -23.93
C GLU A 94 18.62 -36.86 -24.61
N VAL A 95 18.18 -35.76 -24.08
CA VAL A 95 18.80 -34.48 -24.37
C VAL A 95 20.20 -34.71 -23.84
N PRO A 96 21.23 -34.76 -24.72
CA PRO A 96 22.58 -35.00 -24.25
C PRO A 96 22.80 -33.97 -23.13
N PHE A 97 22.96 -34.47 -21.92
CA PHE A 97 23.20 -33.69 -20.73
C PHE A 97 24.60 -33.08 -20.85
N GLU A 98 24.73 -32.03 -21.65
CA GLU A 98 25.87 -31.14 -21.58
C GLU A 98 25.63 -30.19 -20.42
N GLY A 99 25.83 -30.67 -19.22
CA GLY A 99 25.69 -29.89 -18.01
C GLY A 99 24.31 -30.01 -17.31
N PHE A 100 24.15 -29.28 -16.27
CA PHE A 100 22.92 -29.19 -15.47
C PHE A 100 21.71 -28.86 -16.33
N PRO A 101 20.48 -29.34 -15.98
CA PRO A 101 19.27 -29.02 -16.72
C PRO A 101 19.20 -27.52 -16.93
N TYR A 102 18.87 -27.10 -18.16
CA TYR A 102 18.61 -25.69 -18.47
C TYR A 102 17.45 -25.24 -17.59
N TYR A 103 17.78 -24.63 -16.47
CA TYR A 103 16.80 -23.95 -15.64
C TYR A 103 16.27 -22.76 -16.44
N LYS A 104 15.05 -22.89 -16.98
CA LYS A 104 14.37 -21.77 -17.58
C LYS A 104 13.94 -20.85 -16.45
N ARG A 105 14.71 -19.83 -16.26
CA ARG A 105 14.46 -18.79 -15.27
C ARG A 105 13.10 -18.15 -15.53
N SER A 106 12.27 -18.08 -14.49
CA SER A 106 11.04 -17.30 -14.56
C SER A 106 11.35 -15.85 -14.84
N PRO A 107 10.52 -15.12 -15.61
CA PRO A 107 10.68 -13.69 -15.77
C PRO A 107 10.67 -13.02 -14.40
N ARG A 108 11.72 -12.28 -14.09
CA ARG A 108 11.85 -11.60 -12.82
C ARG A 108 11.01 -10.32 -12.79
N ILE A 109 10.26 -10.13 -11.72
CA ILE A 109 9.51 -8.92 -11.48
C ILE A 109 10.36 -7.96 -10.64
N HIS A 110 10.80 -6.85 -11.25
CA HIS A 110 11.46 -5.78 -10.52
C HIS A 110 10.44 -4.78 -10.00
N VAL A 111 10.20 -4.79 -8.70
CA VAL A 111 9.32 -3.81 -8.05
C VAL A 111 10.20 -2.63 -7.61
N LYS A 112 10.26 -1.58 -8.43
CA LYS A 112 10.97 -0.34 -8.06
C LYS A 112 9.99 0.69 -7.56
N VAL A 113 10.23 1.22 -6.37
CA VAL A 113 9.57 2.42 -5.88
C VAL A 113 10.53 3.59 -6.09
N ASN A 114 10.16 4.53 -6.94
CA ASN A 114 10.98 5.71 -7.18
C ASN A 114 10.96 6.61 -5.93
N PRO A 115 12.11 7.15 -5.52
CA PRO A 115 12.16 8.15 -4.47
C PRO A 115 11.29 9.34 -4.86
N GLU A 116 10.40 9.74 -3.98
CA GLU A 116 9.47 10.87 -4.19
C GLU A 116 9.57 11.85 -3.02
N THR A 117 9.55 13.15 -3.33
CA THR A 117 9.45 14.18 -2.30
C THR A 117 8.02 14.71 -2.28
N ILE A 118 7.31 14.45 -1.20
CA ILE A 118 5.96 14.95 -0.98
C ILE A 118 6.05 16.30 -0.30
N LYS A 119 5.56 17.33 -0.98
CA LYS A 119 5.48 18.70 -0.44
C LYS A 119 4.12 18.93 0.19
N ILE A 120 4.10 19.17 1.49
CA ILE A 120 2.91 19.59 2.23
C ILE A 120 2.71 21.07 1.98
N LYS A 121 1.52 21.44 1.49
CA LYS A 121 1.17 22.84 1.22
C LYS A 121 0.98 23.59 2.52
N ASN A 122 1.38 24.87 2.51
CA ASN A 122 1.13 25.76 3.63
C ASN A 122 -0.38 25.99 3.84
N PRO A 123 -0.82 26.19 5.11
CA PRO A 123 -2.19 26.57 5.38
C PRO A 123 -2.54 27.90 4.71
N PRO A 124 -3.78 28.06 4.21
CA PRO A 124 -4.23 29.36 3.69
C PRO A 124 -4.07 30.45 4.75
N GLN A 125 -3.91 31.69 4.35
CA GLN A 125 -3.77 32.80 5.27
C GLN A 125 -4.97 32.90 6.22
N LYS A 126 -4.68 33.25 7.49
CA LYS A 126 -5.69 33.48 8.50
C LYS A 126 -6.47 34.75 8.20
N ALA A 127 -7.80 34.65 8.17
CA ALA A 127 -8.62 35.82 8.02
C ALA A 127 -8.50 36.69 9.29
N ALA A 128 -7.86 37.85 9.16
CA ALA A 128 -7.71 38.81 10.24
C ALA A 128 -8.80 39.88 10.15
N LEU A 129 -9.30 40.30 11.29
CA LEU A 129 -10.02 41.59 11.38
C LEU A 129 -9.04 42.68 10.99
N ALA A 130 -9.43 43.55 10.04
CA ALA A 130 -8.75 44.81 9.92
C ALA A 130 -8.63 45.41 11.35
N LYS A 131 -7.41 45.85 11.75
CA LYS A 131 -7.06 46.29 13.11
C LYS A 131 -7.91 47.48 13.57
N GLY A 132 -9.24 47.36 13.47
CA GLY A 132 -10.22 48.33 13.93
C GLY A 132 -10.82 47.89 15.26
N SER A 133 -10.39 48.51 16.33
CA SER A 133 -11.09 48.37 17.59
C SER A 133 -12.53 48.87 17.39
N LEU A 134 -13.50 48.34 18.13
CA LEU A 134 -14.89 48.84 18.13
C LEU A 134 -14.94 50.35 18.31
N MET A 135 -14.02 50.93 19.09
CA MET A 135 -13.77 52.36 19.25
C MET A 135 -13.50 53.08 17.92
N GLN A 136 -12.69 52.49 17.06
CA GLN A 136 -12.30 53.11 15.79
C GLN A 136 -13.50 53.17 14.79
N VAL A 137 -14.43 52.26 14.90
CA VAL A 137 -15.68 52.23 14.10
C VAL A 137 -16.70 53.24 14.68
N MET A 138 -16.66 53.52 16.02
CA MET A 138 -17.59 54.38 16.70
C MET A 138 -17.13 55.87 16.75
N ILE A 139 -15.83 56.14 16.64
CA ILE A 139 -15.30 57.52 16.71
C ILE A 139 -15.90 58.44 15.65
N PRO A 140 -15.98 58.07 14.33
CA PRO A 140 -16.52 58.97 13.33
C PRO A 140 -17.98 59.38 13.58
N PRO A 141 -18.95 58.48 13.86
CA PRO A 141 -20.32 58.90 14.18
C PRO A 141 -20.41 59.72 15.47
N LEU A 142 -19.58 59.44 16.50
CA LEU A 142 -19.58 60.20 17.73
C LEU A 142 -19.06 61.65 17.55
N VAL A 143 -18.01 61.81 16.74
CA VAL A 143 -17.48 63.15 16.38
C VAL A 143 -18.53 63.89 15.58
N MET A 144 -19.23 63.32 14.64
CA MET A 144 -20.33 63.95 13.90
C MET A 144 -21.45 64.35 14.82
N LEU A 145 -21.80 63.51 15.80
CA LEU A 145 -22.80 63.87 16.83
C LEU A 145 -22.37 65.11 17.65
N ALA A 146 -21.13 65.17 18.12
CA ALA A 146 -20.60 66.21 18.88
C ALA A 146 -20.60 67.54 18.10
N VAL A 147 -20.18 67.48 16.82
CA VAL A 147 -20.18 68.71 15.94
C VAL A 147 -21.60 69.19 15.67
N THR A 148 -22.57 68.27 15.45
CA THR A 148 -23.97 68.69 15.22
C THR A 148 -24.63 69.23 16.44
N ILE A 149 -24.33 68.69 17.63
CA ILE A 149 -24.80 69.33 18.91
C ILE A 149 -24.21 70.73 19.10
N PHE A 150 -22.90 70.85 18.88
CA PHE A 150 -22.21 72.13 19.00
C PHE A 150 -22.78 73.22 18.06
N MET A 151 -22.95 72.87 16.78
CA MET A 151 -23.54 73.71 15.75
C MET A 151 -24.98 74.11 16.05
N SER A 152 -25.75 73.22 16.62
CA SER A 152 -27.15 73.40 16.96
C SER A 152 -27.32 74.46 18.11
N VAL A 153 -26.49 74.31 19.12
CA VAL A 153 -26.47 75.24 20.23
C VAL A 153 -26.09 76.66 19.73
N TYR A 154 -25.12 76.73 18.82
CA TYR A 154 -24.67 78.02 18.26
C TYR A 154 -25.70 78.68 17.33
N LEU A 155 -26.42 77.91 16.51
CA LEU A 155 -27.36 78.38 15.50
C LEU A 155 -28.83 78.46 15.99
N LYS A 156 -29.14 78.12 17.25
CA LYS A 156 -30.49 78.04 17.83
C LYS A 156 -31.56 77.30 16.99
N ARG A 157 -31.15 76.32 16.26
CA ARG A 157 -32.05 75.52 15.36
C ARG A 157 -32.44 74.20 15.97
N GLY A 158 -33.42 74.14 16.88
CA GLY A 158 -33.78 72.96 17.68
C GLY A 158 -34.33 71.72 16.90
N LEU A 159 -35.09 71.94 15.83
CA LEU A 159 -35.69 70.80 15.11
C LEU A 159 -34.71 69.93 14.31
N TYR A 160 -33.70 70.55 13.73
CA TYR A 160 -32.64 69.85 12.98
C TYR A 160 -31.76 68.96 13.86
N VAL A 161 -31.66 69.26 15.14
CA VAL A 161 -30.86 68.48 16.11
C VAL A 161 -31.48 67.08 16.32
N ILE A 162 -32.81 67.01 16.44
CA ILE A 162 -33.51 65.81 16.70
C ILE A 162 -33.32 64.82 15.52
N ALA A 163 -33.47 65.31 14.28
CA ALA A 163 -33.20 64.50 13.08
C ALA A 163 -31.79 64.00 13.01
N SER A 164 -30.77 64.89 13.35
CA SER A 164 -29.38 64.47 13.36
C SER A 164 -29.05 63.46 14.45
N ILE A 165 -29.61 63.56 15.62
CA ILE A 165 -29.46 62.57 16.69
C ILE A 165 -30.04 61.22 16.27
N CYS A 166 -31.23 61.20 15.70
CA CYS A 166 -31.84 59.98 15.21
C CYS A 166 -31.00 59.28 14.13
N THR A 167 -30.51 60.02 13.13
CA THR A 167 -29.63 59.48 12.09
C THR A 167 -28.33 58.92 12.65
N THR A 168 -27.73 59.61 13.63
CA THR A 168 -26.50 59.13 14.26
C THR A 168 -26.73 57.90 15.10
N ILE A 169 -27.83 57.79 15.84
CA ILE A 169 -28.18 56.57 16.58
C ILE A 169 -28.34 55.42 15.63
N VAL A 170 -29.05 55.57 14.54
CA VAL A 170 -29.23 54.54 13.51
C VAL A 170 -27.89 54.13 12.93
N THR A 171 -27.01 55.11 12.62
CA THR A 171 -25.67 54.81 12.09
C THR A 171 -24.82 54.02 13.09
N ILE A 172 -24.89 54.35 14.37
CA ILE A 172 -24.17 53.62 15.43
C ILE A 172 -24.71 52.17 15.51
N ILE A 173 -26.02 51.96 15.51
CA ILE A 173 -26.62 50.62 15.55
C ILE A 173 -26.13 49.78 14.37
N PHE A 174 -26.20 50.32 13.15
CA PHE A 174 -25.71 49.62 11.96
C PHE A 174 -24.21 49.31 12.01
N SER A 175 -23.42 50.26 12.52
CA SER A 175 -21.96 50.10 12.66
C SER A 175 -21.61 48.95 13.64
N VAL A 176 -22.29 48.91 14.77
CA VAL A 176 -22.14 47.87 15.78
C VAL A 176 -22.62 46.52 15.22
N GLN A 177 -23.76 46.46 14.55
CA GLN A 177 -24.28 45.24 13.93
C GLN A 177 -23.32 44.73 12.86
N LYS A 178 -22.80 45.62 12.00
CA LYS A 178 -21.80 45.26 10.97
C LYS A 178 -20.53 44.71 11.61
N PHE A 179 -20.04 45.32 12.70
CA PHE A 179 -18.87 44.85 13.42
C PHE A 179 -19.04 43.41 13.95
N PHE A 180 -20.17 43.13 14.60
CA PHE A 180 -20.44 41.77 15.10
C PHE A 180 -20.63 40.77 13.97
N SER A 181 -21.30 41.15 12.89
CA SER A 181 -21.48 40.32 11.70
C SER A 181 -20.14 39.96 11.06
N GLN A 182 -19.26 40.94 10.86
CA GLN A 182 -17.92 40.72 10.32
C GLN A 182 -17.09 39.80 11.23
N ARG A 183 -17.16 40.02 12.54
CA ARG A 183 -16.45 39.16 13.49
C ARG A 183 -16.95 37.70 13.45
N LYS A 184 -18.25 37.49 13.32
CA LYS A 184 -18.83 36.18 13.15
C LYS A 184 -18.39 35.51 11.84
N GLU A 185 -18.39 36.27 10.75
CA GLU A 185 -17.97 35.77 9.43
C GLU A 185 -16.49 35.35 9.44
N ILE A 186 -15.61 36.17 10.03
CA ILE A 186 -14.19 35.86 10.13
C ILE A 186 -13.96 34.60 10.98
N ARG A 187 -14.70 34.50 12.10
CA ARG A 187 -14.62 33.28 12.92
C ARG A 187 -15.03 32.03 12.13
N GLN A 188 -16.13 32.07 11.41
CA GLN A 188 -16.59 31.00 10.57
C GLN A 188 -15.60 30.64 9.45
N LYS A 189 -14.98 31.65 8.83
CA LYS A 189 -13.94 31.44 7.82
C LYS A 189 -12.71 30.75 8.43
N ASN A 190 -12.29 31.15 9.62
CA ASN A 190 -11.15 30.52 10.28
C ASN A 190 -11.46 29.10 10.75
N GLU A 191 -12.66 28.81 11.27
CA GLU A 191 -13.10 27.46 11.62
C GLU A 191 -13.18 26.56 10.37
N THR A 192 -13.69 27.09 9.26
CA THR A 192 -13.73 26.35 7.99
C THR A 192 -12.32 26.07 7.44
N ARG A 193 -11.43 27.07 7.51
CA ARG A 193 -10.02 26.94 7.13
C ARG A 193 -9.34 25.83 7.92
N GLU A 194 -9.51 25.82 9.23
CA GLU A 194 -8.93 24.82 10.13
C GLU A 194 -9.43 23.40 9.75
N ARG A 195 -10.75 23.24 9.63
CA ARG A 195 -11.34 21.95 9.25
C ARG A 195 -10.83 21.45 7.91
N VAL A 196 -10.86 22.27 6.87
CA VAL A 196 -10.44 21.90 5.52
C VAL A 196 -8.95 21.54 5.49
N TYR A 197 -8.12 22.29 6.21
CA TYR A 197 -6.70 22.01 6.26
C TYR A 197 -6.38 20.73 7.05
N MET A 198 -7.06 20.49 8.15
CA MET A 198 -6.94 19.25 8.91
C MET A 198 -7.38 18.03 8.08
N GLU A 199 -8.47 18.14 7.32
CA GLU A 199 -8.89 17.09 6.38
C GLU A 199 -7.82 16.84 5.31
N TYR A 200 -7.17 17.88 4.81
CA TYR A 200 -6.05 17.77 3.87
C TYR A 200 -4.87 17.03 4.51
N LEU A 201 -4.45 17.39 5.73
CA LEU A 201 -3.36 16.72 6.42
C LEU A 201 -3.65 15.23 6.69
N VAL A 202 -4.89 14.88 7.04
CA VAL A 202 -5.32 13.48 7.21
C VAL A 202 -5.18 12.69 5.91
N LYS A 203 -5.58 13.28 4.78
CA LYS A 203 -5.43 12.65 3.46
C LYS A 203 -3.97 12.46 3.07
N GLU A 204 -3.14 13.48 3.28
CA GLU A 204 -1.71 13.39 2.99
C GLU A 204 -1.01 12.37 3.90
N ARG A 205 -1.36 12.31 5.19
CA ARG A 205 -0.88 11.27 6.12
C ARG A 205 -1.20 9.87 5.62
N ALA A 206 -2.44 9.64 5.18
CA ALA A 206 -2.84 8.34 4.62
C ALA A 206 -2.07 8.01 3.32
N ARG A 207 -1.87 9.01 2.45
CA ARG A 207 -1.10 8.88 1.21
C ARG A 207 0.36 8.50 1.48
N ILE A 208 1.01 9.21 2.41
CA ILE A 208 2.40 8.95 2.79
C ILE A 208 2.55 7.53 3.36
N ARG A 209 1.66 7.13 4.27
CA ARG A 209 1.65 5.78 4.83
C ARG A 209 1.51 4.69 3.76
N ALA A 210 0.61 4.90 2.79
CA ALA A 210 0.42 3.97 1.68
C ALA A 210 1.66 3.84 0.78
N LEU A 211 2.31 4.97 0.48
CA LEU A 211 3.54 4.98 -0.32
C LEU A 211 4.70 4.30 0.41
N ARG A 212 4.89 4.59 1.69
CA ARG A 212 5.92 3.94 2.50
C ARG A 212 5.71 2.44 2.69
N LYS A 213 4.45 2.03 2.82
CA LYS A 213 4.12 0.61 2.83
C LYS A 213 4.53 -0.06 1.52
N LYS A 214 4.19 0.54 0.38
CA LYS A 214 4.61 0.03 -0.94
C LYS A 214 6.13 -0.02 -1.09
N GLU A 215 6.85 0.97 -0.59
CA GLU A 215 8.32 0.99 -0.59
C GLU A 215 8.87 -0.19 0.24
N LYS A 216 8.36 -0.37 1.45
CA LYS A 216 8.77 -1.46 2.33
C LYS A 216 8.46 -2.83 1.69
N ASP A 217 7.22 -3.03 1.24
CA ASP A 217 6.80 -4.27 0.57
C ASP A 217 7.67 -4.57 -0.67
N ALA A 218 8.09 -3.53 -1.42
CA ALA A 218 8.96 -3.69 -2.58
C ALA A 218 10.38 -4.12 -2.19
N ILE A 219 10.95 -3.55 -1.12
CA ILE A 219 12.28 -3.93 -0.63
C ILE A 219 12.23 -5.36 -0.06
N GLU A 220 11.24 -5.69 0.75
CA GLU A 220 11.06 -7.03 1.32
C GLU A 220 10.85 -8.08 0.22
N TYR A 221 10.12 -7.73 -0.85
CA TYR A 221 9.96 -8.60 -2.00
C TYR A 221 11.29 -8.86 -2.72
N GLN A 222 12.13 -7.84 -2.91
CA GLN A 222 13.42 -7.97 -3.62
C GLN A 222 14.50 -8.62 -2.77
N THR A 223 14.47 -8.37 -1.47
CA THR A 223 15.47 -8.85 -0.52
C THR A 223 14.75 -9.47 0.68
N PRO A 224 14.23 -10.70 0.49
CA PRO A 224 13.54 -11.42 1.56
C PRO A 224 14.50 -11.64 2.74
N ASP A 225 13.94 -11.67 3.93
CA ASP A 225 14.67 -11.99 5.15
C ASP A 225 14.94 -13.51 5.30
N ALA A 226 15.64 -13.89 6.37
CA ALA A 226 16.02 -15.27 6.57
C ALA A 226 14.82 -16.22 6.72
N GLU A 227 13.74 -15.77 7.40
CA GLU A 227 12.53 -16.58 7.59
C GLU A 227 11.77 -16.78 6.27
N GLN A 228 11.70 -15.72 5.46
CA GLN A 228 11.09 -15.77 4.13
C GLN A 228 11.90 -16.67 3.19
N ILE A 229 13.25 -16.60 3.23
CA ILE A 229 14.11 -17.48 2.44
C ILE A 229 13.92 -18.94 2.89
N GLU A 230 13.86 -19.22 4.18
CA GLU A 230 13.58 -20.57 4.69
C GLU A 230 12.24 -21.09 4.17
N ALA A 231 11.19 -20.27 4.23
CA ALA A 231 9.88 -20.62 3.70
C ALA A 231 9.93 -20.91 2.17
N MET A 232 10.63 -20.07 1.42
CA MET A 232 10.85 -20.26 -0.02
C MET A 232 11.59 -21.58 -0.31
N MET A 233 12.57 -21.95 0.51
CA MET A 233 13.31 -23.21 0.36
C MET A 233 12.42 -24.42 0.65
N LEU A 234 11.60 -24.36 1.72
CA LEU A 234 10.69 -25.44 2.09
C LEU A 234 9.58 -25.67 1.05
N HIS A 235 9.17 -24.62 0.34
CA HIS A 235 8.12 -24.68 -0.69
C HIS A 235 8.65 -24.77 -2.11
N TYR A 236 9.97 -24.86 -2.30
CA TYR A 236 10.61 -24.88 -3.62
C TYR A 236 10.19 -23.70 -4.51
N ASP A 237 10.13 -22.49 -3.91
CA ASP A 237 9.69 -21.30 -4.63
C ASP A 237 10.61 -21.02 -5.83
N SER A 238 10.00 -20.72 -6.98
CA SER A 238 10.71 -20.41 -8.23
C SER A 238 11.64 -19.20 -8.12
N ARG A 239 11.46 -18.37 -7.09
CA ARG A 239 12.26 -17.17 -6.83
C ARG A 239 13.62 -17.44 -6.17
N LEU A 240 13.85 -18.64 -5.65
CA LEU A 240 15.12 -18.99 -4.99
C LEU A 240 16.37 -18.66 -5.84
N TYR A 241 16.23 -18.83 -7.16
CA TYR A 241 17.34 -18.61 -8.11
C TYR A 241 17.05 -17.45 -9.07
N GLU A 242 16.22 -16.49 -8.68
CA GLU A 242 15.84 -15.39 -9.57
C GLU A 242 16.97 -14.38 -9.84
N LYS A 243 17.94 -14.26 -8.93
CA LYS A 243 19.09 -13.34 -9.05
C LYS A 243 20.27 -13.99 -9.77
N SER A 244 20.88 -13.32 -10.73
CA SER A 244 22.05 -13.79 -11.45
C SER A 244 23.22 -12.82 -11.35
N MET A 245 24.45 -13.31 -11.63
CA MET A 245 25.69 -12.54 -11.53
C MET A 245 25.72 -11.25 -12.38
N GLY A 246 24.91 -11.15 -13.44
CA GLY A 246 24.84 -9.97 -14.29
C GLY A 246 23.90 -8.87 -13.78
N GLU A 247 23.21 -9.08 -12.67
CA GLU A 247 22.24 -8.13 -12.12
C GLU A 247 22.85 -7.27 -11.02
N GLU A 248 22.39 -6.02 -10.90
CA GLU A 248 22.92 -5.05 -9.95
C GLU A 248 22.73 -5.47 -8.49
N ASP A 249 21.68 -6.23 -8.22
CA ASP A 249 21.28 -6.71 -6.90
C ASP A 249 21.67 -8.17 -6.62
N PHE A 250 22.58 -8.71 -7.44
CA PHE A 250 23.19 -10.00 -7.16
C PHE A 250 23.91 -9.98 -5.81
N LEU A 251 23.67 -10.99 -4.98
CA LEU A 251 24.13 -11.07 -3.59
C LEU A 251 23.70 -9.92 -2.68
N GLU A 252 22.60 -9.23 -3.00
CA GLU A 252 21.93 -8.39 -2.02
C GLU A 252 21.14 -9.26 -1.04
N ILE A 253 21.45 -9.08 0.24
CA ILE A 253 20.84 -9.81 1.35
C ILE A 253 20.26 -8.84 2.37
N CYS A 254 19.16 -9.25 3.02
CA CYS A 254 18.62 -8.57 4.18
C CYS A 254 19.31 -9.09 5.44
N LEU A 255 19.98 -8.19 6.19
CA LEU A 255 20.65 -8.52 7.45
C LEU A 255 19.73 -8.42 8.66
N GLY A 256 18.58 -7.82 8.50
CA GLY A 256 17.64 -7.54 9.57
C GLY A 256 16.95 -6.19 9.37
N TYR A 257 16.42 -5.62 10.43
CA TYR A 257 15.63 -4.40 10.38
C TYR A 257 16.19 -3.32 11.29
N LYS A 258 16.14 -2.07 10.84
CA LYS A 258 16.50 -0.91 11.66
C LYS A 258 15.59 0.28 11.38
N ASN A 259 15.64 1.27 12.27
CA ASN A 259 15.06 2.57 11.97
C ASN A 259 15.94 3.30 10.95
N GLY A 260 15.38 3.74 9.86
CA GLY A 260 16.12 4.32 8.76
C GLY A 260 15.39 5.45 8.07
N GLN A 261 15.98 5.94 7.00
CA GLN A 261 15.36 6.93 6.13
C GLN A 261 14.64 6.21 4.98
N SER A 262 13.47 6.72 4.60
CA SER A 262 12.72 6.31 3.43
C SER A 262 13.16 7.11 2.20
N GLY A 263 13.05 6.52 1.02
CA GLY A 263 13.13 7.24 -0.24
C GLY A 263 11.97 8.22 -0.43
N ILE A 264 10.84 8.00 0.27
CA ILE A 264 9.71 8.91 0.30
C ILE A 264 9.96 9.97 1.36
N ARG A 265 10.41 11.14 0.91
CA ARG A 265 10.71 12.28 1.78
C ARG A 265 9.51 13.19 1.92
N VAL A 266 9.31 13.73 3.11
CA VAL A 266 8.24 14.71 3.40
C VAL A 266 8.89 16.07 3.68
N GLN A 267 8.44 17.08 2.97
CA GLN A 267 8.88 18.45 3.14
C GLN A 267 7.67 19.38 3.26
N CYS A 268 7.73 20.34 4.15
CA CYS A 268 6.76 21.46 4.17
C CYS A 268 7.24 22.55 3.20
N GLU A 269 6.31 23.20 2.51
CA GLU A 269 6.64 24.40 1.75
C GLU A 269 7.16 25.46 2.72
N SER A 270 8.38 25.95 2.48
CA SER A 270 8.95 27.04 3.29
C SER A 270 8.36 28.38 2.86
N ASP A 271 7.74 29.05 3.79
CA ASP A 271 7.28 30.43 3.63
C ASP A 271 8.16 31.31 4.53
N GLU A 272 9.38 31.54 4.07
CA GLU A 272 10.43 32.24 4.84
C GLU A 272 10.05 33.67 5.28
N LEU A 273 9.02 34.23 4.64
CA LEU A 273 8.58 35.60 4.89
C LEU A 273 7.37 35.70 5.84
N ASN A 274 6.79 34.58 6.24
CA ASN A 274 5.61 34.60 7.10
C ASN A 274 6.00 34.43 8.57
N MET A 275 6.02 35.56 9.30
CA MET A 275 6.35 35.62 10.72
C MET A 275 5.15 35.37 11.65
N GLU A 276 3.96 35.08 11.11
CA GLU A 276 2.79 34.82 11.95
C GLU A 276 2.83 33.38 12.45
N GLU A 277 2.75 33.21 13.75
CA GLU A 277 2.55 31.90 14.39
C GLU A 277 1.17 31.37 14.03
N ASP A 278 1.15 30.17 13.46
CA ASP A 278 -0.09 29.50 13.04
C ASP A 278 -0.06 28.03 13.49
N ALA A 279 -0.94 27.68 14.41
CA ALA A 279 -1.08 26.33 14.92
C ALA A 279 -1.24 25.24 13.81
N LEU A 280 -1.82 25.62 12.66
CA LEU A 280 -1.95 24.69 11.53
C LEU A 280 -0.60 24.41 10.85
N ARG A 281 0.33 25.34 10.95
CA ARG A 281 1.70 25.14 10.47
C ARG A 281 2.46 24.20 11.39
N ASP A 282 2.27 24.33 12.69
CA ASP A 282 2.87 23.45 13.69
C ASP A 282 2.37 22.01 13.49
N GLU A 283 1.09 21.81 13.14
CA GLU A 283 0.53 20.52 12.77
C GLU A 283 1.17 19.93 11.49
N ALA A 284 1.46 20.75 10.49
CA ALA A 284 2.15 20.32 9.29
C ALA A 284 3.62 19.94 9.58
N GLU A 285 4.29 20.68 10.44
CA GLU A 285 5.65 20.35 10.88
C GLU A 285 5.69 19.09 11.73
N SER A 286 4.73 18.91 12.63
CA SER A 286 4.55 17.67 13.39
C SER A 286 4.33 16.46 12.47
N LEU A 287 3.56 16.63 11.38
CA LEU A 287 3.40 15.60 10.38
C LEU A 287 4.73 15.28 9.67
N LYS A 288 5.53 16.28 9.34
CA LYS A 288 6.87 16.08 8.76
C LYS A 288 7.79 15.33 9.74
N GLU A 289 7.76 15.65 11.02
CA GLU A 289 8.53 14.99 12.06
C GLU A 289 8.09 13.53 12.26
N GLU A 290 6.76 13.26 12.31
CA GLU A 290 6.18 11.90 12.37
C GLU A 290 6.77 11.03 11.25
N PHE A 291 6.97 11.62 10.08
CA PHE A 291 7.54 10.93 8.93
C PHE A 291 9.04 11.23 8.70
N GLY A 292 9.77 11.73 9.68
CA GLY A 292 11.22 11.97 9.59
C GLY A 292 12.02 10.68 9.49
N SER A 293 11.58 9.62 10.19
CA SER A 293 12.17 8.29 10.16
C SER A 293 11.15 7.22 9.84
N VAL A 294 11.62 6.06 9.44
CA VAL A 294 10.79 4.87 9.25
C VAL A 294 11.27 3.79 10.19
N HIS A 295 10.32 3.23 10.92
CA HIS A 295 10.59 2.10 11.80
C HIS A 295 10.61 0.80 11.01
N HIS A 296 11.51 -0.11 11.40
CA HIS A 296 11.53 -1.48 10.89
C HIS A 296 11.72 -1.55 9.36
N MET A 297 12.72 -0.80 8.84
CA MET A 297 13.14 -0.89 7.44
C MET A 297 14.18 -1.98 7.26
N PRO A 298 14.09 -2.81 6.21
CA PRO A 298 15.09 -3.83 5.91
C PRO A 298 16.48 -3.21 5.69
N VAL A 299 17.48 -3.80 6.30
CA VAL A 299 18.87 -3.43 6.08
C VAL A 299 19.45 -4.30 4.99
N VAL A 300 19.53 -3.76 3.79
CA VAL A 300 20.03 -4.47 2.62
C VAL A 300 21.51 -4.19 2.44
N VAL A 301 22.30 -5.24 2.24
CA VAL A 301 23.73 -5.17 1.95
C VAL A 301 24.04 -5.99 0.72
N ASN A 302 24.80 -5.41 -0.20
CA ASN A 302 25.28 -6.10 -1.39
C ASN A 302 26.67 -6.69 -1.10
N LEU A 303 26.76 -7.99 -0.96
CA LEU A 303 28.01 -8.70 -0.66
C LEU A 303 28.97 -8.80 -1.86
N TYR A 304 28.45 -8.61 -3.07
CA TYR A 304 29.30 -8.58 -4.27
C TYR A 304 30.14 -7.30 -4.38
N LYS A 305 29.56 -6.17 -3.91
CA LYS A 305 30.20 -4.85 -3.97
C LYS A 305 30.92 -4.46 -2.68
N ASN A 306 30.54 -5.05 -1.55
CA ASN A 306 30.99 -4.62 -0.22
C ASN A 306 31.46 -5.81 0.61
N HIS A 307 32.44 -5.55 1.45
CA HIS A 307 32.85 -6.51 2.49
C HIS A 307 32.04 -6.22 3.77
N LEU A 308 31.54 -7.27 4.39
CA LEU A 308 30.76 -7.17 5.62
C LEU A 308 31.56 -7.74 6.79
N GLY A 309 31.79 -6.94 7.82
CA GLY A 309 32.29 -7.37 9.11
C GLY A 309 31.16 -7.29 10.16
N ILE A 310 30.87 -8.40 10.83
CA ILE A 310 29.93 -8.44 11.95
C ILE A 310 30.76 -8.46 13.23
N VAL A 311 30.62 -7.41 14.04
CA VAL A 311 31.26 -7.31 15.35
C VAL A 311 30.16 -7.44 16.39
N GLY A 312 30.26 -8.46 17.23
CA GLY A 312 29.38 -8.62 18.39
C GLY A 312 30.03 -8.01 19.63
N GLU A 313 29.19 -7.50 20.56
CA GLU A 313 29.60 -7.18 21.93
C GLU A 313 29.63 -8.44 22.79
#